data_183039e300e738ebba8c03c522767cfd
#
_entry.id   183039e300e738ebba8c03c522767cfd
#
_cell.length_a   1.000
_cell.length_b   1.000
_cell.length_c   1.000
_cell.angle_alpha   90.00
_cell.angle_beta   90.00
_cell.angle_gamma   90.00
#
_symmetry.space_group_name_H-M   'P 1'
#
loop_
_entity.id
_entity.type
_entity.pdbx_description
1 polymer ?
#
loop_
_entity_poly.entity_id
_entity_poly.type
_entity_poly.pdbx_seq_one_letter_code
_entity_poly.pdbx_strand_id
1 'polypeptide(L)'
;MTPSAEDGRRLIHDFVDETFGDLDANPDFVALLRSAVPEMPADPSPEQVDAWAELVALVRDADFKASVRRMAEQQAAERAEGDRTGLHHEVTELVRERVRQAQTEGVEPGSPQARAILVELIAGYTATFGHPDSAEYRRKLLTRLEVANDPRAERYFALLSTINGWPVQPSLAPVFDWFIQALRHHPVP
;
A
#
# COMPACT_ATOMS: atom_id res chain seq x y z
N MET A 1 5.46 18.77 -22.02
CA MET A 1 4.68 18.13 -23.10
C MET A 1 4.17 16.80 -22.58
N THR A 2 2.87 16.65 -22.43
CA THR A 2 2.24 15.40 -21.99
C THR A 2 2.47 14.34 -23.08
N PRO A 3 2.94 13.12 -22.73
CA PRO A 3 3.13 12.06 -23.71
C PRO A 3 1.79 11.62 -24.31
N SER A 4 1.85 11.02 -25.50
CA SER A 4 0.65 10.42 -26.11
C SER A 4 0.09 9.32 -25.20
N ALA A 5 -1.18 8.95 -25.38
CA ALA A 5 -1.80 7.87 -24.61
C ALA A 5 -1.03 6.54 -24.76
N GLU A 6 -0.50 6.28 -25.95
CA GLU A 6 0.31 5.08 -26.23
C GLU A 6 1.66 5.10 -25.52
N ASP A 7 2.38 6.24 -25.55
CA ASP A 7 3.66 6.38 -24.86
C ASP A 7 3.48 6.30 -23.35
N GLY A 8 2.39 6.88 -22.81
CA GLY A 8 2.08 6.80 -21.40
C GLY A 8 1.77 5.37 -20.94
N ARG A 9 0.99 4.59 -21.72
CA ARG A 9 0.77 3.17 -21.43
C ARG A 9 2.06 2.38 -21.41
N ARG A 10 2.94 2.60 -22.38
CA ARG A 10 4.24 1.94 -22.43
C ARG A 10 5.05 2.24 -21.17
N LEU A 11 5.10 3.50 -20.74
CA LEU A 11 5.80 3.91 -19.53
C LEU A 11 5.26 3.22 -18.26
N ILE A 12 3.94 3.03 -18.16
CA ILE A 12 3.33 2.35 -17.02
C ILE A 12 3.65 0.85 -17.06
N HIS A 13 3.60 0.20 -18.22
CA HIS A 13 4.02 -1.20 -18.37
C HIS A 13 5.50 -1.38 -18.02
N ASP A 14 6.37 -0.52 -18.54
CA ASP A 14 7.80 -0.54 -18.26
C ASP A 14 8.05 -0.36 -16.76
N PHE A 15 7.32 0.53 -16.08
CA PHE A 15 7.39 0.72 -14.64
C PHE A 15 7.04 -0.56 -13.86
N VAL A 16 5.98 -1.27 -14.24
CA VAL A 16 5.60 -2.54 -13.59
C VAL A 16 6.65 -3.61 -13.85
N ASP A 17 7.13 -3.73 -15.07
CA ASP A 17 8.13 -4.75 -15.43
C ASP A 17 9.50 -4.47 -14.80
N GLU A 18 9.96 -3.23 -14.75
CA GLU A 18 11.18 -2.82 -14.06
C GLU A 18 11.10 -3.05 -12.54
N THR A 19 9.91 -2.86 -11.97
CA THR A 19 9.71 -2.98 -10.52
C THR A 19 9.62 -4.44 -10.06
N PHE A 20 8.97 -5.31 -10.81
CA PHE A 20 8.58 -6.65 -10.37
C PHE A 20 9.20 -7.78 -11.19
N GLY A 21 9.74 -7.51 -12.38
CA GLY A 21 10.08 -8.54 -13.38
C GLY A 21 11.15 -9.56 -12.97
N ASP A 22 12.04 -9.21 -12.05
CA ASP A 22 13.12 -10.05 -11.53
C ASP A 22 12.90 -10.53 -10.08
N LEU A 23 11.71 -10.22 -9.50
CA LEU A 23 11.35 -10.59 -8.13
C LEU A 23 10.34 -11.74 -8.11
N ASP A 24 10.46 -12.60 -7.08
CA ASP A 24 9.41 -13.56 -6.72
C ASP A 24 8.25 -12.84 -6.00
N ALA A 25 7.67 -11.87 -6.72
CA ALA A 25 6.52 -11.12 -6.25
C ALA A 25 5.23 -11.96 -6.35
N ASN A 26 4.18 -11.52 -5.63
CA ASN A 26 2.86 -12.15 -5.75
C ASN A 26 2.35 -12.07 -7.21
N PRO A 27 2.21 -13.19 -7.94
CA PRO A 27 1.82 -13.17 -9.34
C PRO A 27 0.44 -12.57 -9.59
N ASP A 28 -0.50 -12.76 -8.64
CA ASP A 28 -1.85 -12.20 -8.75
C ASP A 28 -1.82 -10.67 -8.62
N PHE A 29 -0.96 -10.14 -7.76
CA PHE A 29 -0.76 -8.70 -7.60
C PHE A 29 -0.13 -8.08 -8.85
N VAL A 30 0.90 -8.71 -9.42
CA VAL A 30 1.54 -8.24 -10.66
C VAL A 30 0.57 -8.31 -11.84
N ALA A 31 -0.22 -9.38 -11.93
CA ALA A 31 -1.27 -9.51 -12.95
C ALA A 31 -2.34 -8.42 -12.81
N LEU A 32 -2.75 -8.11 -11.57
CA LEU A 32 -3.66 -7.00 -11.28
C LEU A 32 -3.09 -5.65 -11.75
N LEU A 33 -1.83 -5.34 -11.42
CA LEU A 33 -1.17 -4.11 -11.86
C LEU A 33 -1.12 -3.99 -13.38
N ARG A 34 -0.78 -5.07 -14.09
CA ARG A 34 -0.75 -5.10 -15.56
C ARG A 34 -2.13 -4.93 -16.16
N SER A 35 -3.16 -5.55 -15.58
CA SER A 35 -4.55 -5.45 -16.05
C SER A 35 -5.17 -4.08 -15.77
N ALA A 36 -4.66 -3.37 -14.77
CA ALA A 36 -5.15 -2.05 -14.36
C ALA A 36 -4.53 -0.90 -15.16
N VAL A 37 -3.57 -1.18 -16.08
CA VAL A 37 -2.99 -0.12 -16.94
C VAL A 37 -4.11 0.55 -17.71
N PRO A 38 -4.31 1.88 -17.54
CA PRO A 38 -5.51 2.52 -18.03
C PRO A 38 -5.48 2.77 -19.52
N GLU A 39 -6.66 2.74 -20.13
CA GLU A 39 -6.88 3.23 -21.48
C GLU A 39 -7.60 4.57 -21.41
N MET A 40 -6.97 5.60 -21.98
CA MET A 40 -7.60 6.91 -22.08
C MET A 40 -8.84 6.80 -22.98
N PRO A 41 -10.04 7.20 -22.53
CA PRO A 41 -11.22 7.17 -23.36
C PRO A 41 -11.09 8.12 -24.56
N ALA A 42 -11.90 7.91 -25.59
CA ALA A 42 -11.87 8.73 -26.80
C ALA A 42 -12.25 10.21 -26.54
N ASP A 43 -13.09 10.44 -25.53
CA ASP A 43 -13.50 11.79 -25.10
C ASP A 43 -13.26 11.89 -23.56
N PRO A 44 -12.01 12.13 -23.13
CA PRO A 44 -11.68 12.12 -21.71
C PRO A 44 -12.15 13.41 -21.03
N SER A 45 -12.63 13.27 -19.79
CA SER A 45 -12.92 14.43 -18.95
C SER A 45 -11.63 15.19 -18.60
N PRO A 46 -11.73 16.49 -18.25
CA PRO A 46 -10.58 17.25 -17.75
C PRO A 46 -9.87 16.57 -16.58
N GLU A 47 -10.64 15.98 -15.66
CA GLU A 47 -10.12 15.24 -14.51
C GLU A 47 -9.31 14.00 -14.93
N GLN A 48 -9.77 13.26 -15.94
CA GLN A 48 -9.03 12.11 -16.48
C GLN A 48 -7.73 12.55 -17.18
N VAL A 49 -7.75 13.68 -17.88
CA VAL A 49 -6.54 14.24 -18.53
C VAL A 49 -5.50 14.66 -17.48
N ASP A 50 -5.94 15.33 -16.40
CA ASP A 50 -5.07 15.73 -15.31
C ASP A 50 -4.51 14.51 -14.56
N ALA A 51 -5.37 13.52 -14.25
CA ALA A 51 -4.96 12.26 -13.62
C ALA A 51 -3.94 11.49 -14.48
N TRP A 52 -4.11 11.48 -15.80
CA TRP A 52 -3.15 10.87 -16.71
C TRP A 52 -1.79 11.56 -16.68
N ALA A 53 -1.78 12.88 -16.73
CA ALA A 53 -0.54 13.65 -16.69
C ALA A 53 0.22 13.42 -15.37
N GLU A 54 -0.51 13.39 -14.25
CA GLU A 54 0.06 13.11 -12.93
C GLU A 54 0.57 11.67 -12.82
N LEU A 55 -0.18 10.67 -13.31
CA LEU A 55 0.25 9.27 -13.31
C LEU A 55 1.55 9.08 -14.07
N VAL A 56 1.65 9.67 -15.26
CA VAL A 56 2.87 9.61 -16.08
C VAL A 56 4.05 10.31 -15.39
N ALA A 57 3.81 11.42 -14.70
CA ALA A 57 4.86 12.08 -13.92
C ALA A 57 5.32 11.20 -12.75
N LEU A 58 4.37 10.57 -12.05
CA LEU A 58 4.64 9.72 -10.92
C LEU A 58 5.48 8.49 -11.29
N VAL A 59 5.14 7.77 -12.36
CA VAL A 59 5.92 6.59 -12.82
C VAL A 59 7.30 6.93 -13.38
N ARG A 60 7.57 8.21 -13.66
CA ARG A 60 8.90 8.70 -14.05
C ARG A 60 9.73 9.15 -12.86
N ASP A 61 9.11 9.38 -11.72
CA ASP A 61 9.80 9.83 -10.51
C ASP A 61 10.71 8.71 -9.97
N ALA A 62 12.02 8.99 -9.90
CA ALA A 62 13.02 8.02 -9.50
C ALA A 62 12.86 7.58 -8.04
N ASP A 63 12.46 8.51 -7.16
CA ASP A 63 12.27 8.22 -5.74
C ASP A 63 11.02 7.37 -5.52
N PHE A 64 9.96 7.60 -6.30
CA PHE A 64 8.77 6.76 -6.30
C PHE A 64 9.09 5.35 -6.79
N LYS A 65 9.78 5.21 -7.93
CA LYS A 65 10.24 3.91 -8.44
C LYS A 65 11.05 3.15 -7.38
N ALA A 66 12.01 3.81 -6.75
CA ALA A 66 12.81 3.21 -5.69
C ALA A 66 11.98 2.81 -4.45
N SER A 67 10.95 3.58 -4.10
CA SER A 67 10.04 3.26 -3.01
C SER A 67 9.20 2.02 -3.32
N VAL A 68 8.58 1.96 -4.49
CA VAL A 68 7.79 0.78 -4.91
C VAL A 68 8.67 -0.46 -5.04
N ARG A 69 9.91 -0.30 -5.55
CA ARG A 69 10.88 -1.40 -5.62
C ARG A 69 11.20 -1.95 -4.22
N ARG A 70 11.46 -1.11 -3.22
CA ARG A 70 11.67 -1.55 -1.83
C ARG A 70 10.48 -2.31 -1.27
N MET A 71 9.25 -1.85 -1.55
CA MET A 71 8.03 -2.59 -1.15
C MET A 71 7.98 -3.98 -1.78
N ALA A 72 8.29 -4.08 -3.07
CA ALA A 72 8.29 -5.34 -3.80
C ALA A 72 9.37 -6.31 -3.29
N GLU A 73 10.58 -5.81 -3.01
CA GLU A 73 11.69 -6.58 -2.44
C GLU A 73 11.36 -7.08 -1.03
N GLN A 74 10.75 -6.23 -0.19
CA GLN A 74 10.29 -6.62 1.14
C GLN A 74 9.26 -7.75 1.06
N GLN A 75 8.27 -7.64 0.19
CA GLN A 75 7.26 -8.68 -0.02
C GLN A 75 7.87 -9.98 -0.55
N ALA A 76 8.80 -9.90 -1.50
CA ALA A 76 9.49 -11.09 -2.02
C ALA A 76 10.31 -11.79 -0.93
N ALA A 77 11.01 -11.05 -0.07
CA ALA A 77 11.77 -11.61 1.06
C ALA A 77 10.83 -12.29 2.07
N GLU A 78 9.70 -11.68 2.42
CA GLU A 78 8.70 -12.26 3.33
C GLU A 78 8.11 -13.55 2.75
N ARG A 79 7.81 -13.59 1.44
CA ARG A 79 7.35 -14.82 0.76
C ARG A 79 8.38 -15.93 0.80
N ALA A 80 9.66 -15.61 0.62
CA ALA A 80 10.75 -16.57 0.72
C ALA A 80 10.90 -17.17 2.13
N GLU A 81 10.50 -16.41 3.16
CA GLU A 81 10.42 -16.87 4.57
C GLU A 81 9.13 -17.66 4.87
N GLY A 82 8.23 -17.82 3.90
CA GLY A 82 6.97 -18.56 4.03
C GLY A 82 5.75 -17.68 4.38
N ASP A 83 5.94 -16.38 4.53
CA ASP A 83 4.82 -15.45 4.72
C ASP A 83 4.06 -15.31 3.39
N ARG A 84 2.79 -15.69 3.40
CA ARG A 84 1.91 -15.48 2.26
C ARG A 84 1.50 -14.01 2.20
N THR A 85 2.44 -13.15 1.82
CA THR A 85 2.15 -11.75 1.58
C THR A 85 1.26 -11.61 0.36
N GLY A 86 0.18 -10.91 0.49
CA GLY A 86 -0.78 -10.71 -0.57
C GLY A 86 -1.89 -9.76 -0.13
N LEU A 87 -2.99 -9.76 -0.86
CA LEU A 87 -4.18 -8.98 -0.54
C LEU A 87 -4.90 -9.60 0.67
N HIS A 88 -4.39 -9.35 1.87
CA HIS A 88 -5.01 -9.77 3.13
C HIS A 88 -6.15 -8.82 3.50
N HIS A 89 -7.25 -8.96 2.78
CA HIS A 89 -8.41 -8.10 2.94
C HIS A 89 -8.93 -8.08 4.39
N GLU A 90 -9.03 -9.23 5.03
CA GLU A 90 -9.58 -9.35 6.39
C GLU A 90 -8.76 -8.58 7.44
N VAL A 91 -7.43 -8.71 7.42
CA VAL A 91 -6.59 -7.99 8.37
C VAL A 91 -6.55 -6.49 8.09
N THR A 92 -6.62 -6.10 6.81
CA THR A 92 -6.72 -4.69 6.42
C THR A 92 -8.03 -4.07 6.90
N GLU A 93 -9.15 -4.79 6.77
CA GLU A 93 -10.45 -4.35 7.26
C GLU A 93 -10.47 -4.23 8.80
N LEU A 94 -9.90 -5.19 9.50
CA LEU A 94 -9.74 -5.13 10.96
C LEU A 94 -8.99 -3.86 11.39
N VAL A 95 -7.84 -3.59 10.76
CA VAL A 95 -7.04 -2.40 11.05
C VAL A 95 -7.86 -1.13 10.75
N ARG A 96 -8.48 -1.08 9.59
CA ARG A 96 -9.29 0.08 9.17
C ARG A 96 -10.41 0.37 10.17
N GLU A 97 -11.17 -0.64 10.54
CA GLU A 97 -12.32 -0.48 11.45
C GLU A 97 -11.88 -0.03 12.84
N ARG A 98 -10.91 -0.75 13.43
CA ARG A 98 -10.47 -0.48 14.80
C ARG A 98 -9.76 0.86 14.96
N VAL A 99 -8.91 1.20 13.99
CA VAL A 99 -8.20 2.50 14.03
C VAL A 99 -9.15 3.66 13.75
N ARG A 100 -10.08 3.54 12.81
CA ARG A 100 -11.09 4.61 12.58
C ARG A 100 -11.98 4.82 13.80
N GLN A 101 -12.37 3.75 14.48
CA GLN A 101 -13.07 3.87 15.76
C GLN A 101 -12.23 4.62 16.78
N ALA A 102 -10.95 4.24 16.95
CA ALA A 102 -10.03 4.92 17.87
C ALA A 102 -9.89 6.42 17.56
N GLN A 103 -9.72 6.75 16.28
CA GLN A 103 -9.63 8.14 15.81
C GLN A 103 -10.92 8.93 16.10
N THR A 104 -12.09 8.31 15.91
CA THR A 104 -13.40 8.93 16.22
C THR A 104 -13.57 9.16 17.72
N GLU A 105 -13.07 8.27 18.55
CA GLU A 105 -13.07 8.36 20.01
C GLU A 105 -11.97 9.28 20.58
N GLY A 106 -11.10 9.83 19.70
CA GLY A 106 -9.99 10.70 20.10
C GLY A 106 -8.85 9.96 20.81
N VAL A 107 -8.69 8.66 20.57
CA VAL A 107 -7.61 7.87 21.17
C VAL A 107 -6.31 8.14 20.43
N GLU A 108 -5.39 8.83 21.11
CA GLU A 108 -4.05 9.10 20.58
C GLU A 108 -3.19 7.82 20.55
N PRO A 109 -2.34 7.63 19.52
CA PRO A 109 -1.50 6.42 19.39
C PRO A 109 -0.57 6.13 20.57
N GLY A 110 -0.09 7.18 21.25
CA GLY A 110 0.78 7.09 22.43
C GLY A 110 0.05 6.91 23.75
N SER A 111 -1.30 6.92 23.75
CA SER A 111 -2.08 6.85 24.98
C SER A 111 -2.16 5.44 25.56
N PRO A 112 -2.40 5.28 26.88
CA PRO A 112 -2.61 3.96 27.48
C PRO A 112 -3.77 3.17 26.84
N GLN A 113 -4.80 3.85 26.34
CA GLN A 113 -5.95 3.24 25.67
C GLN A 113 -5.54 2.59 24.34
N ALA A 114 -4.59 3.19 23.61
CA ALA A 114 -4.10 2.65 22.37
C ALA A 114 -3.43 1.28 22.51
N ARG A 115 -2.89 0.96 23.71
CA ARG A 115 -2.24 -0.33 23.97
C ARG A 115 -3.21 -1.50 23.78
N ALA A 116 -4.46 -1.39 24.24
CA ALA A 116 -5.46 -2.45 24.09
C ALA A 116 -5.81 -2.68 22.62
N ILE A 117 -5.99 -1.59 21.88
CA ILE A 117 -6.25 -1.62 20.43
C ILE A 117 -5.07 -2.26 19.69
N LEU A 118 -3.85 -1.85 20.03
CA LEU A 118 -2.63 -2.40 19.44
C LEU A 118 -2.52 -3.91 19.63
N VAL A 119 -2.86 -4.43 20.83
CA VAL A 119 -2.87 -5.89 21.11
C VAL A 119 -3.85 -6.62 20.18
N GLU A 120 -5.04 -6.07 19.94
CA GLU A 120 -6.01 -6.65 19.01
C GLU A 120 -5.50 -6.64 17.56
N LEU A 121 -4.90 -5.53 17.12
CA LEU A 121 -4.33 -5.43 15.77
C LEU A 121 -3.20 -6.43 15.56
N ILE A 122 -2.28 -6.54 16.52
CA ILE A 122 -1.18 -7.51 16.46
C ILE A 122 -1.73 -8.94 16.46
N ALA A 123 -2.74 -9.24 17.28
CA ALA A 123 -3.38 -10.55 17.29
C ALA A 123 -3.96 -10.91 15.91
N GLY A 124 -4.56 -9.96 15.20
CA GLY A 124 -5.02 -10.15 13.83
C GLY A 124 -3.89 -10.51 12.88
N TYR A 125 -2.76 -9.80 12.95
CA TYR A 125 -1.58 -10.08 12.14
C TYR A 125 -0.95 -11.44 12.49
N THR A 126 -0.77 -11.75 13.77
CA THR A 126 -0.19 -13.04 14.21
C THR A 126 -1.06 -14.23 13.79
N ALA A 127 -2.37 -14.09 13.85
CA ALA A 127 -3.31 -15.10 13.38
C ALA A 127 -3.24 -15.30 11.85
N THR A 128 -3.14 -14.20 11.09
CA THR A 128 -3.09 -14.24 9.63
C THR A 128 -1.78 -14.83 9.10
N PHE A 129 -0.66 -14.47 9.71
CA PHE A 129 0.68 -14.84 9.23
C PHE A 129 1.32 -16.01 10.00
N GLY A 130 0.69 -16.51 11.07
CA GLY A 130 1.15 -17.67 11.82
C GLY A 130 2.38 -17.44 12.71
N HIS A 131 2.67 -16.18 13.06
CA HIS A 131 3.79 -15.83 13.93
C HIS A 131 3.34 -15.55 15.37
N PRO A 132 4.14 -15.88 16.39
CA PRO A 132 3.85 -15.47 17.77
C PRO A 132 4.09 -13.98 17.96
N ASP A 133 3.33 -13.32 18.85
CA ASP A 133 3.60 -11.95 19.26
C ASP A 133 4.91 -11.91 20.06
N SER A 134 5.93 -11.30 19.48
CA SER A 134 7.26 -11.15 20.04
C SER A 134 7.86 -9.80 19.70
N ALA A 135 8.88 -9.36 20.45
CA ALA A 135 9.60 -8.13 20.13
C ALA A 135 10.20 -8.15 18.71
N GLU A 136 10.65 -9.29 18.25
CA GLU A 136 11.18 -9.47 16.89
C GLU A 136 10.08 -9.32 15.85
N TYR A 137 8.92 -9.99 16.06
CA TYR A 137 7.79 -9.89 15.14
C TYR A 137 7.24 -8.47 15.05
N ARG A 138 7.08 -7.77 16.19
CA ARG A 138 6.62 -6.38 16.20
C ARG A 138 7.58 -5.43 15.48
N ARG A 139 8.89 -5.65 15.54
CA ARG A 139 9.88 -4.88 14.76
C ARG A 139 9.75 -5.17 13.26
N LYS A 140 9.61 -6.45 12.87
CA LYS A 140 9.36 -6.82 11.47
C LYS A 140 8.06 -6.19 10.95
N LEU A 141 6.99 -6.27 11.73
CA LEU A 141 5.70 -5.67 11.38
C LEU A 141 5.81 -4.15 11.21
N LEU A 142 6.49 -3.47 12.14
CA LEU A 142 6.72 -2.02 12.03
C LEU A 142 7.46 -1.67 10.74
N THR A 143 8.58 -2.34 10.45
CA THR A 143 9.33 -2.12 9.20
C THR A 143 8.47 -2.36 7.96
N ARG A 144 7.70 -3.44 7.96
CA ARG A 144 6.77 -3.77 6.87
C ARG A 144 5.75 -2.65 6.63
N LEU A 145 5.12 -2.17 7.71
CA LEU A 145 4.12 -1.10 7.62
C LEU A 145 4.75 0.22 7.17
N GLU A 146 5.92 0.57 7.68
CA GLU A 146 6.65 1.79 7.29
C GLU A 146 7.04 1.77 5.81
N VAL A 147 7.52 0.63 5.30
CA VAL A 147 7.86 0.47 3.87
C VAL A 147 6.61 0.55 3.00
N ALA A 148 5.50 -0.05 3.43
CA ALA A 148 4.27 -0.09 2.66
C ALA A 148 3.47 1.22 2.68
N ASN A 149 3.68 2.10 3.68
CA ASN A 149 2.89 3.30 3.90
C ASN A 149 3.43 4.53 3.14
N ASP A 150 3.70 4.38 1.85
CA ASP A 150 4.04 5.51 0.97
C ASP A 150 2.73 6.08 0.37
N PRO A 151 2.36 7.34 0.68
CA PRO A 151 1.12 7.94 0.19
C PRO A 151 1.08 8.04 -1.35
N ARG A 152 2.24 8.00 -2.02
CA ARG A 152 2.31 8.00 -3.49
C ARG A 152 1.82 6.69 -4.08
N ALA A 153 1.95 5.56 -3.36
CA ALA A 153 1.39 4.28 -3.78
C ALA A 153 -0.15 4.33 -3.80
N GLU A 154 -0.78 4.90 -2.76
CA GLU A 154 -2.23 5.14 -2.77
C GLU A 154 -2.63 6.11 -3.89
N ARG A 155 -1.83 7.17 -4.10
CA ARG A 155 -2.09 8.13 -5.17
C ARG A 155 -2.03 7.45 -6.55
N TYR A 156 -1.08 6.56 -6.78
CA TYR A 156 -0.99 5.76 -8.01
C TYR A 156 -2.31 5.01 -8.28
N PHE A 157 -2.85 4.28 -7.30
CA PHE A 157 -4.11 3.55 -7.46
C PHE A 157 -5.32 4.47 -7.61
N ALA A 158 -5.35 5.61 -6.93
CA ALA A 158 -6.40 6.60 -7.09
C ALA A 158 -6.43 7.18 -8.51
N LEU A 159 -5.25 7.47 -9.08
CA LEU A 159 -5.12 7.94 -10.47
C LEU A 159 -5.60 6.89 -11.48
N LEU A 160 -5.20 5.62 -11.29
CA LEU A 160 -5.72 4.51 -12.11
C LEU A 160 -7.25 4.43 -12.05
N SER A 161 -7.82 4.55 -10.85
CA SER A 161 -9.28 4.52 -10.65
C SER A 161 -9.97 5.67 -11.38
N THR A 162 -9.44 6.90 -11.24
CA THR A 162 -9.99 8.08 -11.92
C THR A 162 -9.99 7.91 -13.45
N ILE A 163 -8.85 7.47 -14.02
CA ILE A 163 -8.71 7.31 -15.48
C ILE A 163 -9.64 6.21 -16.00
N ASN A 164 -9.75 5.07 -15.28
CA ASN A 164 -10.61 3.95 -15.65
C ASN A 164 -12.09 4.18 -15.31
N GLY A 165 -12.45 5.28 -14.65
CA GLY A 165 -13.83 5.53 -14.22
C GLY A 165 -14.29 4.61 -13.08
N TRP A 166 -13.37 4.06 -12.30
CA TRP A 166 -13.66 3.24 -11.12
C TRP A 166 -13.86 4.09 -9.87
N PRO A 167 -14.59 3.59 -8.87
CA PRO A 167 -14.69 4.30 -7.58
C PRO A 167 -13.31 4.45 -6.93
N VAL A 168 -12.97 5.69 -6.56
CA VAL A 168 -11.75 5.96 -5.78
C VAL A 168 -11.99 5.56 -4.34
N GLN A 169 -11.13 4.70 -3.80
CA GLN A 169 -11.22 4.26 -2.42
C GLN A 169 -10.71 5.35 -1.45
N PRO A 170 -11.31 5.48 -0.26
CA PRO A 170 -10.80 6.37 0.77
C PRO A 170 -9.38 5.99 1.19
N SER A 171 -8.52 7.00 1.43
CA SER A 171 -7.15 6.78 1.88
C SER A 171 -7.09 5.96 3.16
N LEU A 172 -6.17 5.01 3.20
CA LEU A 172 -5.79 4.23 4.38
C LEU A 172 -4.53 4.77 5.08
N ALA A 173 -3.83 5.72 4.45
CA ALA A 173 -2.61 6.29 5.03
C ALA A 173 -2.81 6.80 6.47
N PRO A 174 -3.86 7.58 6.82
CA PRO A 174 -4.08 8.02 8.20
C PRO A 174 -4.31 6.86 9.18
N VAL A 175 -4.89 5.76 8.70
CA VAL A 175 -5.14 4.55 9.51
C VAL A 175 -3.82 3.86 9.82
N PHE A 176 -2.99 3.64 8.81
CA PHE A 176 -1.69 2.99 8.98
C PHE A 176 -0.68 3.89 9.71
N ASP A 177 -0.74 5.21 9.53
CA ASP A 177 0.05 6.17 10.31
C ASP A 177 -0.23 6.04 11.81
N TRP A 178 -1.50 5.97 12.19
CA TRP A 178 -1.88 5.75 13.59
C TRP A 178 -1.32 4.42 14.14
N PHE A 179 -1.45 3.34 13.36
CA PHE A 179 -0.95 2.02 13.75
C PHE A 179 0.57 1.99 13.91
N ILE A 180 1.30 2.57 12.96
CA ILE A 180 2.76 2.72 13.01
C ILE A 180 3.19 3.50 14.27
N GLN A 181 2.52 4.61 14.55
CA GLN A 181 2.81 5.41 15.74
C GLN A 181 2.52 4.64 17.02
N ALA A 182 1.40 3.90 17.09
CA ALA A 182 1.07 3.06 18.24
C ALA A 182 2.13 1.97 18.47
N LEU A 183 2.62 1.31 17.42
CA LEU A 183 3.72 0.33 17.51
C LEU A 183 5.01 0.96 18.05
N ARG A 184 5.34 2.19 17.64
CA ARG A 184 6.52 2.92 18.12
C ARG A 184 6.42 3.30 19.59
N HIS A 185 5.24 3.71 20.04
CA HIS A 185 5.02 4.18 21.42
C HIS A 185 4.84 3.03 22.42
N HIS A 186 4.42 1.85 21.97
CA HIS A 186 4.17 0.69 22.81
C HIS A 186 5.05 -0.49 22.39
N PRO A 187 6.39 -0.40 22.59
CA PRO A 187 7.24 -1.57 22.42
C PRO A 187 6.79 -2.69 23.37
N VAL A 188 7.16 -3.92 23.06
CA VAL A 188 6.77 -5.12 23.86
C VAL A 188 7.13 -4.90 25.32
N PRO A 189 6.24 -5.26 26.26
CA PRO A 189 6.55 -5.22 27.68
C PRO A 189 7.69 -6.16 28.05
#